data_26494f6f241724813213608ee4342d72
#
_entry.id   26494f6f241724813213608ee4342d72
#
_cell.length_a   1.000
_cell.length_b   1.000
_cell.length_c   1.000
_cell.angle_alpha   90.00
_cell.angle_beta   90.00
_cell.angle_gamma   90.00
#
_symmetry.space_group_name_H-M   'P 1'
#
loop_
_entity.id
_entity.type
_entity.pdbx_description
1 polymer ?
#
loop_
_entity_poly.entity_id
_entity_poly.type
_entity_poly.pdbx_seq_one_letter_code
_entity_poly.pdbx_strand_id
1 'polypeptide(L)'
;MSEAGTGVLGLLGGTFDPLHVAHLRLGLEAREALGLGELCFIPAGTPPLRALPQCAAAHRLAMVERALAGMPGFSVDPGEVLAAAGTSAPSYTVATLERQRRQHGPQRPLLLLLGADAFARLESWHRWRELFALAHIGVATRPGHEIKVGAGDTALDAEFNARRGSAADLAGAPAGRIVPFAITAL
;
A
#
# COMPACT_ATOMS: atom_id res chain seq x y z
N MET A 1 26.00 2.10 -9.14
CA MET A 1 25.24 0.92 -8.66
C MET A 1 24.56 1.37 -7.37
N SER A 2 23.24 1.65 -7.45
CA SER A 2 22.48 2.04 -6.27
C SER A 2 22.40 0.82 -5.35
N GLU A 3 22.83 0.95 -4.10
CA GLU A 3 22.61 -0.09 -3.08
C GLU A 3 21.11 -0.39 -3.04
N ALA A 4 20.74 -1.60 -3.42
CA ALA A 4 19.37 -2.07 -3.26
C ALA A 4 19.01 -1.94 -1.79
N GLY A 5 18.06 -1.05 -1.47
CA GLY A 5 17.69 -0.73 -0.10
C GLY A 5 17.42 -2.00 0.69
N THR A 6 18.18 -2.20 1.76
CA THR A 6 18.12 -3.39 2.62
C THR A 6 16.94 -3.36 3.61
N GLY A 7 16.21 -2.23 3.65
CA GLY A 7 15.09 -2.01 4.57
C GLY A 7 13.73 -2.41 4.01
N VAL A 8 12.72 -2.29 4.86
CA VAL A 8 11.30 -2.49 4.50
C VAL A 8 10.89 -1.46 3.45
N LEU A 9 10.33 -1.92 2.32
CA LEU A 9 9.76 -1.06 1.29
C LEU A 9 8.26 -0.91 1.52
N GLY A 10 7.82 0.31 1.83
CA GLY A 10 6.40 0.65 1.87
C GLY A 10 5.82 0.83 0.45
N LEU A 11 4.60 0.36 0.26
CA LEU A 11 3.86 0.47 -1.00
C LEU A 11 2.51 1.15 -0.70
N LEU A 12 2.28 2.34 -1.24
CA LEU A 12 1.04 3.09 -1.06
C LEU A 12 0.30 3.20 -2.38
N GLY A 13 -0.67 2.32 -2.59
CA GLY A 13 -1.57 2.36 -3.73
C GLY A 13 -2.69 3.38 -3.55
N GLY A 14 -3.09 4.03 -4.63
CA GLY A 14 -4.21 4.95 -4.59
C GLY A 14 -4.65 5.44 -5.96
N THR A 15 -5.89 5.90 -6.06
CA THR A 15 -6.39 6.55 -7.29
C THR A 15 -5.67 7.87 -7.52
N PHE A 16 -5.40 8.64 -6.43
CA PHE A 16 -4.77 9.96 -6.45
C PHE A 16 -5.41 10.93 -7.46
N ASP A 17 -6.69 11.18 -7.29
CA ASP A 17 -7.50 12.01 -8.19
C ASP A 17 -8.11 13.23 -7.49
N PRO A 18 -7.32 14.24 -7.12
CA PRO A 18 -5.86 14.30 -7.19
C PRO A 18 -5.13 13.69 -5.98
N LEU A 19 -3.80 13.63 -6.06
CA LEU A 19 -2.95 13.52 -4.87
C LEU A 19 -3.11 14.79 -4.03
N HIS A 20 -3.23 14.67 -2.71
CA HIS A 20 -3.38 15.79 -1.80
C HIS A 20 -2.58 15.60 -0.50
N VAL A 21 -2.53 16.63 0.33
CA VAL A 21 -1.70 16.67 1.55
C VAL A 21 -1.94 15.48 2.49
N ALA A 22 -3.16 14.96 2.58
CA ALA A 22 -3.45 13.80 3.42
C ALA A 22 -2.73 12.52 2.94
N HIS A 23 -2.56 12.33 1.63
CA HIS A 23 -1.79 11.21 1.11
C HIS A 23 -0.29 11.35 1.42
N LEU A 24 0.27 12.55 1.27
CA LEU A 24 1.67 12.82 1.58
C LEU A 24 1.94 12.64 3.07
N ARG A 25 1.04 13.13 3.92
CA ARG A 25 1.13 13.00 5.36
C ARG A 25 1.03 11.55 5.80
N LEU A 26 0.08 10.78 5.25
CA LEU A 26 0.00 9.33 5.48
C LEU A 26 1.34 8.66 5.16
N GLY A 27 1.96 9.00 4.03
CA GLY A 27 3.26 8.45 3.64
C GLY A 27 4.38 8.81 4.62
N LEU A 28 4.45 10.07 5.06
CA LEU A 28 5.45 10.54 6.03
C LEU A 28 5.28 9.84 7.38
N GLU A 29 4.06 9.84 7.93
CA GLU A 29 3.76 9.23 9.23
C GLU A 29 3.93 7.71 9.20
N ALA A 30 3.60 7.04 8.10
CA ALA A 30 3.87 5.62 7.93
C ALA A 30 5.36 5.30 7.93
N ARG A 31 6.17 6.11 7.24
CA ARG A 31 7.63 5.93 7.25
C ARG A 31 8.21 6.06 8.65
N GLU A 32 7.78 7.07 9.40
CA GLU A 32 8.23 7.31 10.77
C GLU A 32 7.76 6.21 11.72
N ALA A 33 6.46 5.92 11.76
CA ALA A 33 5.86 4.97 12.70
C ALA A 33 6.32 3.52 12.48
N LEU A 34 6.61 3.15 11.23
CA LEU A 34 6.95 1.77 10.85
C LEU A 34 8.44 1.59 10.50
N GLY A 35 9.25 2.65 10.62
CA GLY A 35 10.68 2.59 10.33
C GLY A 35 11.02 2.26 8.88
N LEU A 36 10.23 2.76 7.92
CA LEU A 36 10.42 2.44 6.51
C LEU A 36 11.59 3.25 5.92
N GLY A 37 12.55 2.57 5.33
CA GLY A 37 13.64 3.22 4.61
C GLY A 37 13.16 3.93 3.33
N GLU A 38 12.16 3.37 2.67
CA GLU A 38 11.64 3.82 1.39
C GLU A 38 10.13 3.60 1.30
N LEU A 39 9.41 4.52 0.65
CA LEU A 39 7.98 4.42 0.36
C LEU A 39 7.71 4.71 -1.12
N CYS A 40 7.09 3.77 -1.79
CA CYS A 40 6.70 3.87 -3.19
C CYS A 40 5.20 4.15 -3.32
N PHE A 41 4.85 5.24 -4.00
CA PHE A 41 3.48 5.56 -4.39
C PHE A 41 3.15 4.85 -5.70
N ILE A 42 1.99 4.20 -5.76
CA ILE A 42 1.54 3.42 -6.91
C ILE A 42 0.19 3.97 -7.40
N PRO A 43 0.19 4.92 -8.35
CA PRO A 43 -1.06 5.42 -8.93
C PRO A 43 -1.82 4.31 -9.64
N ALA A 44 -3.09 4.11 -9.29
CA ALA A 44 -3.92 3.10 -9.90
C ALA A 44 -4.16 3.38 -11.39
N GLY A 45 -4.05 2.38 -12.23
CA GLY A 45 -4.43 2.46 -13.64
C GLY A 45 -5.95 2.54 -13.78
N THR A 46 -6.62 1.41 -13.69
CA THR A 46 -8.09 1.29 -13.72
C THR A 46 -8.57 0.66 -12.41
N PRO A 47 -9.00 1.46 -11.41
CA PRO A 47 -9.40 0.94 -10.11
C PRO A 47 -10.72 0.15 -10.22
N PRO A 48 -10.76 -1.14 -9.78
CA PRO A 48 -11.92 -2.02 -10.01
C PRO A 48 -13.12 -1.75 -9.09
N LEU A 49 -12.88 -1.16 -7.91
CA LEU A 49 -13.89 -1.03 -6.85
C LEU A 49 -14.32 0.43 -6.59
N ARG A 50 -14.02 1.34 -7.50
CA ARG A 50 -14.36 2.76 -7.39
C ARG A 50 -14.98 3.26 -8.67
N ALA A 51 -15.71 4.38 -8.58
CA ALA A 51 -16.14 5.14 -9.76
C ALA A 51 -14.91 5.48 -10.64
N LEU A 52 -15.15 5.63 -11.93
CA LEU A 52 -14.10 6.03 -12.86
C LEU A 52 -13.48 7.35 -12.39
N PRO A 53 -12.15 7.46 -12.38
CA PRO A 53 -11.46 8.69 -12.02
C PRO A 53 -11.85 9.83 -12.96
N GLN A 54 -11.88 11.07 -12.46
CA GLN A 54 -12.14 12.25 -13.26
C GLN A 54 -10.95 12.58 -14.17
N CYS A 55 -9.72 12.36 -13.67
CA CYS A 55 -8.50 12.58 -14.42
C CYS A 55 -7.97 11.30 -15.06
N ALA A 56 -7.44 11.41 -16.28
CA ALA A 56 -6.75 10.32 -16.94
C ALA A 56 -5.57 9.79 -16.10
N ALA A 57 -5.31 8.50 -16.17
CA ALA A 57 -4.26 7.85 -15.38
C ALA A 57 -2.88 8.50 -15.55
N ALA A 58 -2.52 8.91 -16.77
CA ALA A 58 -1.28 9.62 -17.06
C ALA A 58 -1.17 10.98 -16.34
N HIS A 59 -2.26 11.73 -16.23
CA HIS A 59 -2.26 13.01 -15.50
C HIS A 59 -2.14 12.76 -13.98
N ARG A 60 -2.79 11.72 -13.45
CA ARG A 60 -2.69 11.35 -12.04
C ARG A 60 -1.27 10.92 -11.68
N LEU A 61 -0.62 10.14 -12.54
CA LEU A 61 0.80 9.78 -12.41
C LEU A 61 1.68 11.04 -12.39
N ALA A 62 1.53 11.94 -13.36
CA ALA A 62 2.33 13.17 -13.44
C ALA A 62 2.15 14.07 -12.21
N MET A 63 0.94 14.12 -11.62
CA MET A 63 0.71 14.85 -10.36
C MET A 63 1.48 14.23 -9.20
N VAL A 64 1.50 12.90 -9.07
CA VAL A 64 2.24 12.19 -8.02
C VAL A 64 3.75 12.39 -8.20
N GLU A 65 4.27 12.25 -9.40
CA GLU A 65 5.69 12.47 -9.71
C GLU A 65 6.15 13.88 -9.33
N ARG A 66 5.36 14.89 -9.70
CA ARG A 66 5.66 16.30 -9.35
C ARG A 66 5.62 16.57 -7.85
N ALA A 67 4.65 15.99 -7.16
CA ALA A 67 4.51 16.18 -5.71
C ALA A 67 5.62 15.53 -4.91
N LEU A 68 6.18 14.43 -5.40
CA LEU A 68 7.26 13.69 -4.73
C LEU A 68 8.66 14.09 -5.21
N ALA A 69 8.76 14.96 -6.24
CA ALA A 69 10.04 15.40 -6.77
C ALA A 69 10.92 16.03 -5.69
N GLY A 70 12.11 15.46 -5.50
CA GLY A 70 13.06 15.93 -4.49
C GLY A 70 12.76 15.53 -3.06
N MET A 71 11.75 14.69 -2.79
CA MET A 71 11.47 14.16 -1.46
C MET A 71 12.28 12.88 -1.21
N PRO A 72 13.29 12.91 -0.29
CA PRO A 72 14.14 11.74 -0.05
C PRO A 72 13.36 10.54 0.52
N GLY A 73 13.62 9.36 -0.02
CA GLY A 73 12.98 8.11 0.43
C GLY A 73 11.56 7.93 -0.06
N PHE A 74 11.11 8.77 -1.02
CA PHE A 74 9.87 8.57 -1.75
C PHE A 74 10.15 8.25 -3.21
N SER A 75 9.39 7.32 -3.77
CA SER A 75 9.45 6.95 -5.18
C SER A 75 8.06 6.77 -5.76
N VAL A 76 7.97 6.70 -7.08
CA VAL A 76 6.71 6.46 -7.81
C VAL A 76 6.89 5.24 -8.70
N ASP A 77 5.93 4.33 -8.67
CA ASP A 77 5.84 3.21 -9.58
C ASP A 77 4.71 3.44 -10.59
N PRO A 78 5.02 3.65 -11.87
CA PRO A 78 4.03 3.88 -12.92
C PRO A 78 3.38 2.60 -13.45
N GLY A 79 3.73 1.43 -12.93
CA GLY A 79 3.43 0.13 -13.54
C GLY A 79 1.94 -0.15 -13.76
N GLU A 80 1.04 0.26 -12.86
CA GLU A 80 -0.40 0.11 -13.08
C GLU A 80 -0.92 1.04 -14.19
N VAL A 81 -0.41 2.27 -14.23
CA VAL A 81 -0.79 3.25 -15.27
C VAL A 81 -0.32 2.79 -16.64
N LEU A 82 0.91 2.29 -16.73
CA LEU A 82 1.47 1.77 -17.99
C LEU A 82 0.72 0.50 -18.45
N ALA A 83 0.38 -0.40 -17.53
CA ALA A 83 -0.38 -1.60 -17.84
C ALA A 83 -1.83 -1.30 -18.28
N ALA A 84 -2.41 -0.21 -17.80
CA ALA A 84 -3.75 0.22 -18.19
C ALA A 84 -3.78 0.97 -19.55
N ALA A 85 -2.63 1.38 -20.06
CA ALA A 85 -2.55 2.10 -21.33
C ALA A 85 -3.09 1.25 -22.49
N GLY A 86 -4.15 1.74 -23.13
CA GLY A 86 -4.78 1.03 -24.26
C GLY A 86 -5.68 -0.15 -23.88
N THR A 87 -5.95 -0.35 -22.58
CA THR A 87 -6.85 -1.41 -22.09
C THR A 87 -7.82 -0.89 -21.04
N SER A 88 -8.95 -1.57 -20.87
CA SER A 88 -9.89 -1.34 -19.76
C SER A 88 -9.72 -2.35 -18.63
N ALA A 89 -8.65 -3.15 -18.65
CA ALA A 89 -8.42 -4.18 -17.66
C ALA A 89 -8.24 -3.56 -16.26
N PRO A 90 -8.89 -4.11 -15.23
CA PRO A 90 -8.78 -3.59 -13.87
C PRO A 90 -7.39 -3.84 -13.29
N SER A 91 -6.89 -2.86 -12.53
CA SER A 91 -5.65 -2.98 -11.77
C SER A 91 -5.94 -3.68 -10.44
N TYR A 92 -5.49 -4.92 -10.29
CA TYR A 92 -5.64 -5.66 -9.03
C TYR A 92 -4.37 -5.59 -8.18
N THR A 93 -4.52 -5.32 -6.90
CA THR A 93 -3.41 -5.21 -5.94
C THR A 93 -2.53 -6.46 -5.91
N VAL A 94 -3.10 -7.66 -6.05
CA VAL A 94 -2.32 -8.90 -6.09
C VAL A 94 -1.33 -8.91 -7.26
N ALA A 95 -1.75 -8.50 -8.45
CA ALA A 95 -0.87 -8.43 -9.62
C ALA A 95 0.25 -7.38 -9.45
N THR A 96 -0.08 -6.26 -8.79
CA THR A 96 0.89 -5.23 -8.43
C THR A 96 1.92 -5.78 -7.45
N LEU A 97 1.51 -6.48 -6.38
CA LEU A 97 2.44 -7.09 -5.43
C LEU A 97 3.28 -8.20 -6.05
N GLU A 98 2.72 -9.03 -6.93
CA GLU A 98 3.47 -10.02 -7.69
C GLU A 98 4.58 -9.36 -8.55
N ARG A 99 4.27 -8.22 -9.19
CA ARG A 99 5.25 -7.44 -9.96
C ARG A 99 6.32 -6.84 -9.03
N GLN A 100 5.94 -6.23 -7.92
CA GLN A 100 6.87 -5.70 -6.92
C GLN A 100 7.77 -6.81 -6.37
N ARG A 101 7.23 -7.99 -6.11
CA ARG A 101 7.98 -9.14 -5.62
C ARG A 101 9.01 -9.63 -6.66
N ARG A 102 8.65 -9.66 -7.94
CA ARG A 102 9.61 -9.97 -9.02
C ARG A 102 10.74 -8.93 -9.12
N GLN A 103 10.41 -7.64 -8.95
CA GLN A 103 11.36 -6.54 -9.06
C GLN A 103 12.35 -6.49 -7.88
N HIS A 104 11.86 -6.72 -6.66
CA HIS A 104 12.65 -6.55 -5.44
C HIS A 104 13.18 -7.86 -4.85
N GLY A 105 12.85 -8.99 -5.45
CA GLY A 105 13.28 -10.32 -5.03
C GLY A 105 12.41 -10.91 -3.90
N PRO A 106 12.57 -12.21 -3.62
CA PRO A 106 11.70 -12.95 -2.68
C PRO A 106 11.93 -12.59 -1.21
N GLN A 107 13.07 -12.02 -0.86
CA GLN A 107 13.47 -11.81 0.54
C GLN A 107 13.28 -10.37 1.03
N ARG A 108 13.15 -9.37 0.15
CA ARG A 108 12.96 -7.98 0.58
C ARG A 108 11.62 -7.83 1.28
N PRO A 109 11.55 -7.32 2.52
CA PRO A 109 10.28 -7.04 3.18
C PRO A 109 9.48 -5.98 2.41
N LEU A 110 8.28 -6.33 1.96
CA LEU A 110 7.32 -5.41 1.35
C LEU A 110 6.18 -5.16 2.32
N LEU A 111 5.71 -3.92 2.39
CA LEU A 111 4.60 -3.50 3.26
C LEU A 111 3.56 -2.73 2.44
N LEU A 112 2.40 -3.33 2.21
CA LEU A 112 1.25 -2.66 1.61
C LEU A 112 0.56 -1.79 2.65
N LEU A 113 0.46 -0.49 2.41
CA LEU A 113 -0.22 0.46 3.29
C LEU A 113 -1.70 0.62 2.90
N LEU A 114 -2.58 0.43 3.87
CA LEU A 114 -4.02 0.58 3.72
C LEU A 114 -4.58 1.48 4.82
N GLY A 115 -5.60 2.28 4.50
CA GLY A 115 -6.45 2.87 5.53
C GLY A 115 -7.38 1.81 6.15
N ALA A 116 -7.83 2.02 7.38
CA ALA A 116 -8.72 1.09 8.10
C ALA A 116 -9.98 0.74 7.29
N ASP A 117 -10.58 1.71 6.57
CA ASP A 117 -11.76 1.48 5.73
C ASP A 117 -11.50 0.56 4.53
N ALA A 118 -10.31 0.65 3.94
CA ALA A 118 -9.89 -0.22 2.84
C ALA A 118 -9.59 -1.63 3.37
N PHE A 119 -8.91 -1.72 4.51
CA PHE A 119 -8.62 -2.98 5.17
C PHE A 119 -9.90 -3.74 5.58
N ALA A 120 -10.91 -3.05 6.15
CA ALA A 120 -12.18 -3.65 6.52
C ALA A 120 -12.94 -4.28 5.34
N ARG A 121 -12.62 -3.90 4.10
CA ARG A 121 -13.19 -4.46 2.87
C ARG A 121 -12.24 -5.39 2.11
N LEU A 122 -11.14 -5.79 2.74
CA LEU A 122 -10.08 -6.57 2.07
C LEU A 122 -10.59 -7.88 1.49
N GLU A 123 -11.59 -8.53 2.13
CA GLU A 123 -12.19 -9.78 1.64
C GLU A 123 -12.86 -9.64 0.26
N SER A 124 -13.26 -8.42 -0.12
CA SER A 124 -13.83 -8.14 -1.46
C SER A 124 -12.77 -7.99 -2.56
N TRP A 125 -11.49 -7.98 -2.19
CA TRP A 125 -10.41 -7.80 -3.16
C TRP A 125 -10.08 -9.10 -3.88
N HIS A 126 -9.76 -8.99 -5.15
CA HIS A 126 -9.39 -10.14 -5.96
C HIS A 126 -8.19 -10.88 -5.36
N ARG A 127 -8.34 -12.19 -5.08
CA ARG A 127 -7.31 -13.05 -4.50
C ARG A 127 -6.71 -12.49 -3.19
N TRP A 128 -7.54 -11.90 -2.34
CA TRP A 128 -7.10 -11.14 -1.17
C TRP A 128 -6.21 -11.91 -0.19
N ARG A 129 -6.44 -13.23 -0.02
CA ARG A 129 -5.61 -14.06 0.87
C ARG A 129 -4.17 -14.17 0.41
N GLU A 130 -3.93 -14.11 -0.89
CA GLU A 130 -2.58 -14.21 -1.45
C GLU A 130 -1.73 -12.97 -1.17
N LEU A 131 -2.35 -11.84 -0.82
CA LEU A 131 -1.64 -10.62 -0.45
C LEU A 131 -0.70 -10.86 0.74
N PHE A 132 -1.10 -11.71 1.70
CA PHE A 132 -0.29 -12.03 2.88
C PHE A 132 0.97 -12.85 2.55
N ALA A 133 1.00 -13.55 1.44
CA ALA A 133 2.20 -14.25 0.97
C ALA A 133 3.16 -13.31 0.22
N LEU A 134 2.66 -12.17 -0.25
CA LEU A 134 3.41 -11.23 -1.09
C LEU A 134 3.94 -10.02 -0.32
N ALA A 135 3.24 -9.57 0.72
CA ALA A 135 3.61 -8.41 1.51
C ALA A 135 3.08 -8.50 2.95
N HIS A 136 3.66 -7.72 3.85
CA HIS A 136 2.99 -7.30 5.08
C HIS A 136 1.88 -6.31 4.76
N ILE A 137 0.94 -6.11 5.69
CA ILE A 137 -0.11 -5.09 5.56
C ILE A 137 0.02 -4.11 6.72
N GLY A 138 0.26 -2.84 6.43
CA GLY A 138 0.21 -1.73 7.38
C GLY A 138 -1.18 -1.11 7.36
N VAL A 139 -1.84 -1.05 8.51
CA VAL A 139 -3.20 -0.51 8.62
C VAL A 139 -3.18 0.81 9.36
N ALA A 140 -3.38 1.90 8.61
CA ALA A 140 -3.44 3.24 9.18
C ALA A 140 -4.77 3.47 9.89
N THR A 141 -4.70 3.90 11.15
CA THR A 141 -5.85 4.25 11.98
C THR A 141 -5.82 5.73 12.35
N ARG A 142 -6.97 6.40 12.33
CA ARG A 142 -7.10 7.77 12.81
C ARG A 142 -7.30 7.76 14.33
N PRO A 143 -6.93 8.84 15.05
CA PRO A 143 -7.20 8.94 16.48
C PRO A 143 -8.69 8.73 16.79
N GLY A 144 -8.97 7.89 17.77
CA GLY A 144 -10.36 7.56 18.16
C GLY A 144 -11.08 6.58 17.23
N HIS A 145 -10.41 6.07 16.20
CA HIS A 145 -10.96 5.03 15.31
C HIS A 145 -10.19 3.73 15.50
N GLU A 146 -10.82 2.79 16.18
CA GLU A 146 -10.31 1.42 16.26
C GLU A 146 -10.51 0.68 14.93
N ILE A 147 -9.62 -0.25 14.63
CA ILE A 147 -9.84 -1.18 13.53
C ILE A 147 -11.02 -2.07 13.89
N LYS A 148 -12.12 -1.96 13.18
CA LYS A 148 -13.33 -2.79 13.37
C LYS A 148 -13.16 -4.21 12.80
N VAL A 149 -11.97 -4.77 12.95
CA VAL A 149 -11.59 -6.11 12.48
C VAL A 149 -10.88 -6.82 13.64
N GLY A 150 -11.06 -8.12 13.75
CA GLY A 150 -10.48 -8.93 14.81
C GLY A 150 -11.40 -9.19 16.01
N ALA A 151 -12.61 -8.60 16.04
CA ALA A 151 -13.60 -8.81 17.08
C ALA A 151 -14.82 -9.62 16.61
N GLY A 152 -14.86 -10.01 15.32
CA GLY A 152 -15.95 -10.78 14.72
C GLY A 152 -15.51 -12.18 14.29
N ASP A 153 -16.37 -12.85 13.53
CA ASP A 153 -16.18 -14.22 13.05
C ASP A 153 -15.92 -14.28 11.53
N THR A 154 -15.43 -13.19 10.93
CA THR A 154 -15.10 -13.19 9.50
C THR A 154 -13.74 -13.85 9.23
N ALA A 155 -13.52 -14.24 7.98
CA ALA A 155 -12.22 -14.79 7.60
C ALA A 155 -11.11 -13.73 7.74
N LEU A 156 -11.40 -12.45 7.53
CA LEU A 156 -10.45 -11.36 7.75
C LEU A 156 -10.13 -11.17 9.24
N ASP A 157 -11.11 -11.36 10.14
CA ASP A 157 -10.86 -11.33 11.58
C ASP A 157 -9.90 -12.43 12.02
N ALA A 158 -10.07 -13.64 11.48
CA ALA A 158 -9.16 -14.76 11.74
C ALA A 158 -7.73 -14.46 11.26
N GLU A 159 -7.58 -13.94 10.03
CA GLU A 159 -6.26 -13.54 9.50
C GLU A 159 -5.64 -12.41 10.30
N PHE A 160 -6.44 -11.41 10.72
CA PHE A 160 -5.96 -10.29 11.54
C PHE A 160 -5.40 -10.78 12.87
N ASN A 161 -6.14 -11.64 13.57
CA ASN A 161 -5.72 -12.19 14.86
C ASN A 161 -4.47 -13.07 14.75
N ALA A 162 -4.39 -13.90 13.69
CA ALA A 162 -3.26 -14.80 13.47
C ALA A 162 -1.97 -14.06 13.04
N ARG A 163 -2.08 -12.92 12.36
CA ARG A 163 -0.96 -12.21 11.72
C ARG A 163 -0.59 -10.90 12.39
N ARG A 164 -1.33 -10.47 13.40
CA ARG A 164 -1.07 -9.21 14.10
C ARG A 164 0.36 -9.14 14.62
N GLY A 165 1.03 -8.05 14.33
CA GLY A 165 2.41 -7.79 14.72
C GLY A 165 2.67 -6.31 14.97
N SER A 166 3.94 -5.99 15.12
CA SER A 166 4.45 -4.64 15.36
C SER A 166 5.43 -4.22 14.26
N ALA A 167 5.85 -2.97 14.26
CA ALA A 167 6.87 -2.46 13.34
C ALA A 167 8.21 -3.25 13.44
N ALA A 168 8.56 -3.73 14.64
CA ALA A 168 9.77 -4.51 14.86
C ALA A 168 9.76 -5.87 14.13
N ASP A 169 8.58 -6.41 13.83
CA ASP A 169 8.44 -7.72 13.17
C ASP A 169 8.61 -7.65 11.65
N LEU A 170 8.58 -6.43 11.07
CA LEU A 170 8.56 -6.25 9.61
C LEU A 170 9.87 -6.68 8.94
N ALA A 171 11.00 -6.42 9.57
CA ALA A 171 12.31 -6.79 9.00
C ALA A 171 12.63 -8.28 9.13
N GLY A 172 11.92 -9.01 9.97
CA GLY A 172 12.17 -10.43 10.27
C GLY A 172 11.63 -11.42 9.22
N ALA A 173 10.79 -10.95 8.30
CA ALA A 173 10.20 -11.78 7.24
C ALA A 173 9.88 -10.93 6.00
N PRO A 174 9.77 -11.51 4.81
CA PRO A 174 9.45 -10.76 3.59
C PRO A 174 7.98 -10.31 3.53
N ALA A 175 7.06 -10.98 4.24
CA ALA A 175 5.62 -10.79 4.15
C ALA A 175 4.87 -11.40 5.34
N GLY A 176 3.55 -11.24 5.41
CA GLY A 176 2.64 -12.02 6.23
C GLY A 176 2.20 -11.39 7.55
N ARG A 177 2.74 -10.26 7.98
CA ARG A 177 2.29 -9.54 9.18
C ARG A 177 1.20 -8.53 8.85
N ILE A 178 0.33 -8.25 9.82
CA ILE A 178 -0.60 -7.14 9.81
C ILE A 178 -0.22 -6.22 10.96
N VAL A 179 0.16 -4.98 10.63
CA VAL A 179 0.69 -4.02 11.60
C VAL A 179 -0.18 -2.77 11.64
N PRO A 180 -1.04 -2.62 12.65
CA PRO A 180 -1.75 -1.37 12.89
C PRO A 180 -0.79 -0.26 13.30
N PHE A 181 -1.01 0.95 12.78
CA PHE A 181 -0.28 2.14 13.22
C PHE A 181 -1.19 3.37 13.21
N ALA A 182 -0.96 4.27 14.14
CA ALA A 182 -1.74 5.50 14.26
C ALA A 182 -1.19 6.58 13.33
N ILE A 183 -2.10 7.33 12.72
CA ILE A 183 -1.79 8.57 11.99
C ILE A 183 -2.55 9.73 12.63
N THR A 184 -2.04 10.94 12.52
CA THR A 184 -2.75 12.12 13.00
C THR A 184 -3.98 12.42 12.13
N ALA A 185 -5.05 12.93 12.75
CA ALA A 185 -6.21 13.41 12.01
C ALA A 185 -5.85 14.65 11.18
N LEU A 186 -6.36 14.71 9.97
CA LEU A 186 -6.38 15.91 9.12
C LEU A 186 -7.72 16.59 9.19
#